data_01d200069e70cbff5808a28ead5ef3f4
#
_entry.id   01d200069e70cbff5808a28ead5ef3f4
#
_cell.length_a   1.000
_cell.length_b   1.000
_cell.length_c   1.000
_cell.angle_alpha   90.00
_cell.angle_beta   90.00
_cell.angle_gamma   90.00
#
_symmetry.space_group_name_H-M   'P 1'
#
loop_
_entity.id
_entity.type
_entity.pdbx_description
1 polymer ?
#
loop_
_entity_poly.entity_id
_entity_poly.type
_entity_poly.pdbx_seq_one_letter_code
_entity_poly.pdbx_strand_id
1 'polypeptide(L)'
;MSNDIMGVMARMIILIGGMPTTGKTTLARELSQKLALPWLSTDQTRLVIQGVADPKQYPQLLSAHGLSAAEFFQRFSPEEIAEREYMHGIETWPGNKKLIEDDFTWREGFILEGVNILPSLLPSLQTSSDVRPLFLTDEGDDVLRKAIFSRGLYADADTYADELKEYEITWARLFDQRIQAEAQQYGYPVVRIQKDSEIDIPNVLSSLGLPV
;
A
#
# COMPACT_ATOMS: atom_id res chain seq x y z
N MET A 1 48.14 6.22 5.80
CA MET A 1 47.12 5.43 5.06
C MET A 1 45.86 5.45 5.92
N SER A 2 45.05 6.45 5.72
CA SER A 2 43.74 6.58 6.41
C SER A 2 42.76 5.67 5.71
N ASN A 3 42.44 4.54 6.34
CA ASN A 3 41.23 3.79 6.00
C ASN A 3 40.05 4.61 6.50
N ASP A 4 39.54 5.49 5.66
CA ASP A 4 38.18 5.97 5.80
C ASP A 4 37.27 4.77 5.58
N ILE A 5 36.83 4.18 6.69
CA ILE A 5 35.71 3.28 6.72
C ILE A 5 34.49 4.18 6.43
N MET A 6 34.19 4.37 5.15
CA MET A 6 32.87 4.82 4.75
C MET A 6 31.89 3.84 5.39
N GLY A 7 31.23 4.27 6.45
CA GLY A 7 30.17 3.49 7.07
C GLY A 7 29.20 3.08 5.97
N VAL A 8 29.11 1.79 5.69
CA VAL A 8 28.12 1.25 4.78
C VAL A 8 26.77 1.67 5.35
N MET A 9 26.14 2.68 4.76
CA MET A 9 24.77 3.05 5.12
C MET A 9 23.92 1.80 4.97
N ALA A 10 23.24 1.42 6.05
CA ALA A 10 22.36 0.26 5.99
C ALA A 10 21.33 0.47 4.88
N ARG A 11 21.11 -0.57 4.07
CA ARG A 11 20.08 -0.56 3.02
C ARG A 11 18.75 -0.16 3.63
N MET A 12 18.13 0.92 3.15
CA MET A 12 16.91 1.47 3.70
C MET A 12 15.71 1.09 2.84
N ILE A 13 14.68 0.54 3.46
CA ILE A 13 13.42 0.18 2.79
C ILE A 13 12.28 0.90 3.47
N ILE A 14 11.58 1.75 2.71
CA ILE A 14 10.38 2.42 3.19
C ILE A 14 9.16 1.67 2.65
N LEU A 15 8.25 1.27 3.55
CA LEU A 15 7.01 0.58 3.21
C LEU A 15 5.83 1.51 3.50
N ILE A 16 5.08 1.89 2.46
CA ILE A 16 3.94 2.81 2.59
C ILE A 16 2.64 2.04 2.32
N GLY A 17 1.95 1.65 3.39
CA GLY A 17 0.64 0.98 3.33
C GLY A 17 -0.54 1.94 3.55
N GLY A 18 -1.73 1.38 3.58
CA GLY A 18 -2.99 2.10 3.86
C GLY A 18 -4.04 1.94 2.77
N MET A 19 -5.24 2.46 3.02
CA MET A 19 -6.38 2.31 2.12
C MET A 19 -6.16 3.02 0.77
N PRO A 20 -6.97 2.71 -0.26
CA PRO A 20 -6.98 3.45 -1.52
C PRO A 20 -7.18 4.97 -1.31
N THR A 21 -6.73 5.78 -2.24
CA THR A 21 -6.91 7.25 -2.31
C THR A 21 -6.17 8.11 -1.29
N THR A 22 -5.45 7.54 -0.32
CA THR A 22 -4.69 8.30 0.70
C THR A 22 -3.40 8.96 0.19
N GLY A 23 -3.13 8.95 -1.11
CA GLY A 23 -1.95 9.61 -1.67
C GLY A 23 -0.62 8.86 -1.52
N LYS A 24 -0.63 7.54 -1.25
CA LYS A 24 0.58 6.71 -1.14
C LYS A 24 1.55 6.90 -2.29
N THR A 25 1.05 6.86 -3.52
CA THR A 25 1.86 7.02 -4.73
C THR A 25 2.46 8.43 -4.83
N THR A 26 1.72 9.47 -4.44
CA THR A 26 2.23 10.85 -4.39
C THR A 26 3.35 10.95 -3.37
N LEU A 27 3.13 10.45 -2.16
CA LEU A 27 4.15 10.41 -1.11
C LEU A 27 5.40 9.62 -1.54
N ALA A 28 5.22 8.45 -2.14
CA ALA A 28 6.34 7.63 -2.60
C ALA A 28 7.19 8.36 -3.64
N ARG A 29 6.58 9.10 -4.56
CA ARG A 29 7.30 9.92 -5.56
C ARG A 29 8.09 11.05 -4.91
N GLU A 30 7.50 11.76 -3.96
CA GLU A 30 8.17 12.86 -3.26
C GLU A 30 9.35 12.35 -2.42
N LEU A 31 9.15 11.26 -1.65
CA LEU A 31 10.22 10.63 -0.90
C LEU A 31 11.31 10.06 -1.81
N SER A 32 10.93 9.48 -2.96
CA SER A 32 11.88 8.99 -3.97
C SER A 32 12.81 10.09 -4.47
N GLN A 33 12.26 11.26 -4.77
CA GLN A 33 13.06 12.42 -5.20
C GLN A 33 13.94 12.96 -4.07
N LYS A 34 13.38 13.09 -2.86
CA LYS A 34 14.09 13.64 -1.69
C LYS A 34 15.21 12.73 -1.20
N LEU A 35 15.00 11.42 -1.21
CA LEU A 35 15.94 10.43 -0.68
C LEU A 35 16.82 9.77 -1.76
N ALA A 36 16.57 10.10 -3.03
CA ALA A 36 17.23 9.46 -4.19
C ALA A 36 17.06 7.92 -4.20
N LEU A 37 15.91 7.41 -3.75
CA LEU A 37 15.58 5.99 -3.74
C LEU A 37 14.58 5.66 -4.86
N PRO A 38 14.73 4.54 -5.56
CA PRO A 38 13.71 4.05 -6.48
C PRO A 38 12.43 3.69 -5.71
N TRP A 39 11.29 3.72 -6.39
CA TRP A 39 10.03 3.29 -5.81
C TRP A 39 9.26 2.34 -6.73
N LEU A 40 8.48 1.46 -6.11
CA LEU A 40 7.57 0.51 -6.75
C LEU A 40 6.19 0.58 -6.11
N SER A 41 5.16 0.28 -6.90
CA SER A 41 3.81 0.03 -6.38
C SER A 41 3.51 -1.46 -6.26
N THR A 42 2.83 -1.85 -5.19
CA THR A 42 2.31 -3.22 -5.04
C THR A 42 1.24 -3.56 -6.07
N ASP A 43 0.60 -2.58 -6.70
CA ASP A 43 -0.30 -2.82 -7.82
C ASP A 43 0.45 -3.38 -9.03
N GLN A 44 1.67 -2.89 -9.28
CA GLN A 44 2.53 -3.41 -10.35
C GLN A 44 3.00 -4.83 -10.04
N THR A 45 3.44 -5.09 -8.80
CA THR A 45 3.85 -6.45 -8.40
C THR A 45 2.66 -7.42 -8.43
N ARG A 46 1.46 -6.97 -8.03
CA ARG A 46 0.23 -7.74 -8.13
C ARG A 46 -0.07 -8.14 -9.57
N LEU A 47 0.01 -7.22 -10.53
CA LEU A 47 -0.20 -7.51 -11.96
C LEU A 47 0.79 -8.56 -12.48
N VAL A 48 2.07 -8.46 -12.10
CA VAL A 48 3.07 -9.46 -12.49
C VAL A 48 2.74 -10.83 -11.91
N ILE A 49 2.36 -10.88 -10.63
CA ILE A 49 1.98 -12.14 -9.97
C ILE A 49 0.73 -12.72 -10.63
N GLN A 50 -0.31 -11.92 -10.90
CA GLN A 50 -1.53 -12.36 -11.60
C GLN A 50 -1.22 -12.96 -12.97
N GLY A 51 -0.23 -12.43 -13.68
CA GLY A 51 0.17 -12.90 -15.00
C GLY A 51 0.77 -14.32 -15.02
N VAL A 52 1.25 -14.81 -13.87
CA VAL A 52 1.92 -16.12 -13.73
C VAL A 52 1.28 -17.03 -12.68
N ALA A 53 0.29 -16.54 -11.95
CA ALA A 53 -0.32 -17.23 -10.81
C ALA A 53 -1.18 -18.42 -11.27
N ASP A 54 -1.06 -19.54 -10.54
CA ASP A 54 -2.00 -20.68 -10.65
C ASP A 54 -3.26 -20.38 -9.80
N PRO A 55 -4.48 -20.43 -10.39
CA PRO A 55 -5.73 -20.19 -9.63
C PRO A 55 -5.92 -21.10 -8.42
N LYS A 56 -5.29 -22.26 -8.37
CA LYS A 56 -5.33 -23.16 -7.21
C LYS A 56 -4.48 -22.66 -6.04
N GLN A 57 -3.41 -21.93 -6.32
CA GLN A 57 -2.50 -21.38 -5.32
C GLN A 57 -2.88 -19.97 -4.92
N TYR A 58 -3.52 -19.21 -5.81
CA TYR A 58 -3.91 -17.81 -5.63
C TYR A 58 -5.42 -17.60 -5.88
N PRO A 59 -6.28 -18.28 -5.11
CA PRO A 59 -7.72 -18.30 -5.40
C PRO A 59 -8.39 -16.94 -5.20
N GLN A 60 -7.96 -16.13 -4.24
CA GLN A 60 -8.56 -14.82 -4.01
C GLN A 60 -8.09 -13.80 -5.06
N LEU A 61 -6.80 -13.78 -5.35
CA LEU A 61 -6.17 -12.87 -6.32
C LEU A 61 -6.79 -12.98 -7.72
N LEU A 62 -7.25 -14.18 -8.11
CA LEU A 62 -7.80 -14.46 -9.44
C LEU A 62 -9.32 -14.63 -9.45
N SER A 63 -9.99 -14.63 -8.31
CA SER A 63 -11.42 -14.97 -8.20
C SER A 63 -12.38 -13.96 -8.84
N ALA A 64 -11.94 -12.71 -9.01
CA ALA A 64 -12.72 -11.65 -9.64
C ALA A 64 -12.18 -11.29 -11.04
N HIS A 65 -11.22 -12.05 -11.55
CA HIS A 65 -10.62 -11.78 -12.85
C HIS A 65 -11.67 -11.85 -13.97
N GLY A 66 -11.77 -10.78 -14.74
CA GLY A 66 -12.72 -10.68 -15.87
C GLY A 66 -14.12 -10.19 -15.51
N LEU A 67 -14.40 -9.88 -14.23
CA LEU A 67 -15.64 -9.20 -13.85
C LEU A 67 -15.51 -7.69 -14.10
N SER A 68 -16.60 -7.07 -14.60
CA SER A 68 -16.76 -5.62 -14.52
C SER A 68 -16.97 -5.19 -13.06
N ALA A 69 -16.75 -3.91 -12.73
CA ALA A 69 -17.01 -3.41 -11.37
C ALA A 69 -18.48 -3.63 -10.97
N ALA A 70 -19.42 -3.41 -11.88
CA ALA A 70 -20.85 -3.63 -11.59
C ALA A 70 -21.16 -5.09 -11.24
N GLU A 71 -20.61 -6.07 -11.98
CA GLU A 71 -20.75 -7.49 -11.66
C GLU A 71 -20.09 -7.85 -10.33
N PHE A 72 -18.94 -7.26 -10.05
CA PHE A 72 -18.20 -7.45 -8.80
C PHE A 72 -19.02 -6.98 -7.58
N PHE A 73 -19.57 -5.76 -7.63
CA PHE A 73 -20.41 -5.20 -6.57
C PHE A 73 -21.76 -5.88 -6.42
N GLN A 74 -22.31 -6.46 -7.48
CA GLN A 74 -23.51 -7.30 -7.38
C GLN A 74 -23.24 -8.64 -6.70
N ARG A 75 -22.02 -9.15 -6.82
CA ARG A 75 -21.63 -10.46 -6.31
C ARG A 75 -21.15 -10.45 -4.87
N PHE A 76 -20.50 -9.37 -4.43
CA PHE A 76 -19.85 -9.29 -3.13
C PHE A 76 -20.33 -8.10 -2.32
N SER A 77 -20.54 -8.30 -1.01
CA SER A 77 -20.81 -7.20 -0.07
C SER A 77 -19.54 -6.37 0.18
N PRO A 78 -19.67 -5.14 0.74
CA PRO A 78 -18.50 -4.33 1.12
C PRO A 78 -17.54 -5.06 2.08
N GLU A 79 -18.07 -5.86 3.01
CA GLU A 79 -17.29 -6.66 3.95
C GLU A 79 -16.48 -7.76 3.22
N GLU A 80 -17.12 -8.44 2.28
CA GLU A 80 -16.46 -9.47 1.46
C GLU A 80 -15.38 -8.86 0.56
N ILE A 81 -15.62 -7.64 0.05
CA ILE A 81 -14.64 -6.92 -0.77
C ILE A 81 -13.44 -6.50 0.09
N ALA A 82 -13.68 -5.95 1.28
CA ALA A 82 -12.61 -5.58 2.20
C ALA A 82 -11.74 -6.79 2.61
N GLU A 83 -12.38 -7.95 2.88
CA GLU A 83 -11.68 -9.19 3.18
C GLU A 83 -10.87 -9.70 1.97
N ARG A 84 -11.43 -9.63 0.75
CA ARG A 84 -10.72 -10.02 -0.47
C ARG A 84 -9.50 -9.15 -0.72
N GLU A 85 -9.61 -7.85 -0.56
CA GLU A 85 -8.47 -6.93 -0.74
C GLU A 85 -7.37 -7.23 0.29
N TYR A 86 -7.76 -7.57 1.52
CA TYR A 86 -6.82 -8.05 2.53
C TYR A 86 -6.16 -9.37 2.12
N MET A 87 -6.93 -10.34 1.61
CA MET A 87 -6.40 -11.62 1.11
C MET A 87 -5.49 -11.45 -0.12
N HIS A 88 -5.75 -10.46 -0.99
CA HIS A 88 -4.82 -10.11 -2.07
C HIS A 88 -3.44 -9.70 -1.50
N GLY A 89 -3.42 -8.95 -0.39
CA GLY A 89 -2.19 -8.63 0.32
C GLY A 89 -1.45 -9.89 0.79
N ILE A 90 -2.17 -10.85 1.39
CA ILE A 90 -1.60 -12.12 1.85
C ILE A 90 -1.05 -12.95 0.68
N GLU A 91 -1.82 -13.10 -0.40
CA GLU A 91 -1.43 -13.92 -1.55
C GLU A 91 -0.27 -13.30 -2.35
N THR A 92 -0.17 -11.96 -2.40
CA THR A 92 0.95 -11.29 -3.07
C THR A 92 2.20 -11.14 -2.19
N TRP A 93 2.06 -11.36 -0.87
CA TRP A 93 3.16 -11.17 0.08
C TRP A 93 4.43 -11.97 -0.22
N PRO A 94 4.38 -13.25 -0.64
CA PRO A 94 5.61 -13.99 -0.95
C PRO A 94 6.48 -13.29 -1.99
N GLY A 95 5.88 -12.69 -3.01
CA GLY A 95 6.58 -11.90 -4.03
C GLY A 95 7.14 -10.59 -3.49
N ASN A 96 6.33 -9.81 -2.77
CA ASN A 96 6.74 -8.57 -2.15
C ASN A 96 7.84 -8.79 -1.09
N LYS A 97 7.68 -9.83 -0.26
CA LYS A 97 8.69 -10.26 0.73
C LYS A 97 10.03 -10.56 0.05
N LYS A 98 10.00 -11.29 -1.09
CA LYS A 98 11.21 -11.63 -1.83
C LYS A 98 11.93 -10.38 -2.36
N LEU A 99 11.19 -9.37 -2.83
CA LEU A 99 11.78 -8.07 -3.22
C LEU A 99 12.42 -7.34 -2.04
N ILE A 100 11.75 -7.34 -0.87
CA ILE A 100 12.23 -6.67 0.34
C ILE A 100 13.50 -7.36 0.86
N GLU A 101 13.55 -8.68 0.84
CA GLU A 101 14.66 -9.48 1.35
C GLU A 101 15.83 -9.65 0.36
N ASP A 102 15.66 -9.27 -0.91
CA ASP A 102 16.76 -9.26 -1.89
C ASP A 102 17.65 -8.03 -1.66
N ASP A 103 18.86 -8.24 -1.13
CA ASP A 103 19.82 -7.20 -0.79
C ASP A 103 20.82 -6.90 -1.92
N PHE A 104 20.70 -7.59 -3.06
CA PHE A 104 21.64 -7.48 -4.17
C PHE A 104 21.22 -6.44 -5.21
N THR A 105 19.94 -6.44 -5.62
CA THR A 105 19.46 -5.67 -6.78
C THR A 105 19.44 -4.15 -6.47
N TRP A 106 18.93 -3.76 -5.31
CA TRP A 106 18.87 -2.36 -4.87
C TRP A 106 19.62 -2.18 -3.55
N ARG A 107 20.89 -1.97 -3.66
CA ARG A 107 21.82 -1.92 -2.52
C ARG A 107 21.59 -0.72 -1.60
N GLU A 108 21.16 0.42 -2.13
CA GLU A 108 20.83 1.61 -1.36
C GLU A 108 19.48 1.47 -0.65
N GLY A 109 18.62 0.62 -1.18
CA GLY A 109 17.24 0.42 -0.74
C GLY A 109 16.24 0.93 -1.76
N PHE A 110 14.96 0.99 -1.35
CA PHE A 110 13.85 1.42 -2.19
C PHE A 110 12.61 1.74 -1.35
N ILE A 111 11.61 2.30 -2.01
CA ILE A 111 10.29 2.55 -1.45
C ILE A 111 9.32 1.57 -2.10
N LEU A 112 8.54 0.84 -1.31
CA LEU A 112 7.43 0.03 -1.77
C LEU A 112 6.13 0.62 -1.22
N GLU A 113 5.15 0.89 -2.10
CA GLU A 113 3.89 1.48 -1.68
C GLU A 113 2.69 0.66 -2.19
N GLY A 114 1.59 0.68 -1.47
CA GLY A 114 0.32 0.15 -1.95
C GLY A 114 -0.55 -0.48 -0.88
N VAL A 115 -1.76 -0.85 -1.29
CA VAL A 115 -2.78 -1.46 -0.41
C VAL A 115 -2.39 -2.86 0.07
N ASN A 116 -1.53 -3.56 -0.66
CA ASN A 116 -1.11 -4.92 -0.33
C ASN A 116 0.03 -4.99 0.71
N ILE A 117 0.45 -3.85 1.28
CA ILE A 117 1.35 -3.80 2.43
C ILE A 117 0.48 -3.87 3.69
N LEU A 118 0.45 -5.05 4.32
CA LEU A 118 -0.34 -5.30 5.52
C LEU A 118 0.54 -5.30 6.77
N PRO A 119 0.14 -4.60 7.84
CA PRO A 119 0.94 -4.52 9.08
C PRO A 119 1.28 -5.89 9.66
N SER A 120 0.32 -6.81 9.65
CA SER A 120 0.47 -8.18 10.19
C SER A 120 1.51 -9.05 9.49
N LEU A 121 1.90 -8.72 8.26
CA LEU A 121 2.86 -9.49 7.48
C LEU A 121 4.32 -9.05 7.71
N LEU A 122 4.53 -7.80 8.14
CA LEU A 122 5.87 -7.22 8.29
C LEU A 122 6.76 -7.95 9.30
N PRO A 123 6.25 -8.49 10.43
CA PRO A 123 7.08 -9.28 11.36
C PRO A 123 7.68 -10.55 10.75
N SER A 124 7.17 -11.00 9.60
CA SER A 124 7.71 -12.18 8.90
C SER A 124 8.97 -11.89 8.07
N LEU A 125 9.36 -10.63 7.93
CA LEU A 125 10.55 -10.23 7.17
C LEU A 125 11.84 -10.74 7.84
N GLN A 126 12.74 -11.28 7.02
CA GLN A 126 14.06 -11.76 7.41
C GLN A 126 15.11 -10.98 6.62
N THR A 127 15.43 -9.79 7.07
CA THR A 127 16.39 -8.90 6.41
C THR A 127 17.22 -8.14 7.44
N SER A 128 18.45 -7.80 7.09
CA SER A 128 19.32 -6.89 7.83
C SER A 128 19.12 -5.43 7.43
N SER A 129 18.25 -5.16 6.46
CA SER A 129 17.94 -3.82 6.00
C SER A 129 17.18 -3.02 7.07
N ASP A 130 17.35 -1.71 7.06
CA ASP A 130 16.57 -0.77 7.86
C ASP A 130 15.18 -0.61 7.23
N VAL A 131 14.21 -1.39 7.73
CA VAL A 131 12.83 -1.37 7.22
C VAL A 131 12.01 -0.38 8.02
N ARG A 132 11.45 0.62 7.35
CA ARG A 132 10.67 1.71 7.93
C ARG A 132 9.24 1.71 7.38
N PRO A 133 8.29 1.07 8.06
CA PRO A 133 6.90 1.07 7.64
C PRO A 133 6.18 2.36 8.06
N LEU A 134 5.20 2.76 7.25
CA LEU A 134 4.29 3.86 7.48
C LEU A 134 2.93 3.50 6.88
N PHE A 135 1.85 3.84 7.57
CA PHE A 135 0.50 3.61 7.06
C PHE A 135 -0.25 4.94 6.94
N LEU A 136 -0.84 5.17 5.77
CA LEU A 136 -1.63 6.37 5.52
C LEU A 136 -3.11 6.07 5.71
N THR A 137 -3.79 6.96 6.43
CA THR A 137 -5.24 6.95 6.61
C THR A 137 -5.83 8.32 6.31
N ASP A 138 -7.14 8.37 6.09
CA ASP A 138 -7.90 9.61 5.90
C ASP A 138 -8.66 9.96 7.21
N GLU A 139 -8.69 11.23 7.60
CA GLU A 139 -9.38 11.69 8.80
C GLU A 139 -10.91 11.72 8.67
N GLY A 140 -11.41 11.73 7.43
CA GLY A 140 -12.84 11.87 7.19
C GLY A 140 -13.28 11.26 5.86
N ASP A 141 -14.58 11.19 5.66
CA ASP A 141 -15.14 10.62 4.42
C ASP A 141 -14.95 11.52 3.20
N ASP A 142 -14.64 12.79 3.41
CA ASP A 142 -14.64 13.80 2.35
C ASP A 142 -13.57 13.55 1.28
N VAL A 143 -12.34 13.16 1.67
CA VAL A 143 -11.24 12.93 0.72
C VAL A 143 -11.51 11.66 -0.06
N LEU A 144 -11.85 10.57 0.62
CA LEU A 144 -12.21 9.30 0.02
C LEU A 144 -13.42 9.47 -0.91
N ARG A 145 -14.49 10.10 -0.42
CA ARG A 145 -15.70 10.35 -1.21
C ARG A 145 -15.43 11.17 -2.45
N LYS A 146 -14.72 12.29 -2.31
CA LYS A 146 -14.34 13.16 -3.44
C LYS A 146 -13.52 12.38 -4.48
N ALA A 147 -12.57 11.56 -4.05
CA ALA A 147 -11.76 10.76 -4.96
C ALA A 147 -12.60 9.70 -5.68
N ILE A 148 -13.46 8.97 -4.97
CA ILE A 148 -14.30 7.92 -5.54
C ILE A 148 -15.32 8.52 -6.53
N PHE A 149 -16.00 9.60 -6.16
CA PHE A 149 -16.97 10.23 -7.05
C PHE A 149 -16.34 10.93 -8.26
N SER A 150 -15.07 11.32 -8.19
CA SER A 150 -14.35 11.94 -9.31
C SER A 150 -13.75 10.93 -10.30
N ARG A 151 -13.25 9.77 -9.81
CA ARG A 151 -12.51 8.82 -10.64
C ARG A 151 -12.81 7.35 -10.37
N GLY A 152 -13.44 7.04 -9.21
CA GLY A 152 -13.63 5.67 -8.71
C GLY A 152 -12.32 4.95 -8.38
N LEU A 153 -12.45 3.70 -7.95
CA LEU A 153 -11.32 2.80 -7.66
C LEU A 153 -11.07 1.78 -8.78
N TYR A 154 -12.01 1.63 -9.70
CA TYR A 154 -11.96 0.67 -10.81
C TYR A 154 -11.90 1.40 -12.15
N ALA A 155 -11.37 0.72 -13.17
CA ALA A 155 -11.12 1.30 -14.48
C ALA A 155 -12.40 1.73 -15.23
N ASP A 156 -13.54 1.12 -14.90
CA ASP A 156 -14.87 1.37 -15.49
C ASP A 156 -15.81 2.17 -14.57
N ALA A 157 -15.25 2.90 -13.59
CA ALA A 157 -15.99 3.65 -12.57
C ALA A 157 -16.91 4.76 -13.11
N ASP A 158 -16.66 5.23 -14.32
CA ASP A 158 -17.52 6.19 -15.04
C ASP A 158 -18.79 5.55 -15.61
N THR A 159 -18.88 4.24 -15.63
CA THR A 159 -20.00 3.49 -16.24
C THR A 159 -21.04 3.01 -15.22
N TYR A 160 -20.75 3.04 -13.92
CA TYR A 160 -21.66 2.53 -12.90
C TYR A 160 -22.30 3.63 -12.04
N ALA A 161 -23.45 3.27 -11.45
CA ALA A 161 -24.28 4.19 -10.69
C ALA A 161 -23.62 4.65 -9.38
N ASP A 162 -24.07 5.79 -8.85
CA ASP A 162 -23.53 6.37 -7.62
C ASP A 162 -23.70 5.46 -6.39
N GLU A 163 -24.72 4.61 -6.38
CA GLU A 163 -24.92 3.59 -5.32
C GLU A 163 -23.74 2.64 -5.23
N LEU A 164 -23.09 2.29 -6.35
CA LEU A 164 -21.89 1.44 -6.36
C LEU A 164 -20.66 2.19 -5.83
N LYS A 165 -20.61 3.51 -6.01
CA LYS A 165 -19.57 4.35 -5.40
C LYS A 165 -19.69 4.40 -3.88
N GLU A 166 -20.92 4.36 -3.34
CA GLU A 166 -21.13 4.21 -1.89
C GLU A 166 -20.63 2.85 -1.37
N TYR A 167 -20.75 1.78 -2.16
CA TYR A 167 -20.11 0.49 -1.86
C TYR A 167 -18.59 0.60 -1.81
N GLU A 168 -17.98 1.32 -2.77
CA GLU A 168 -16.52 1.58 -2.76
C GLU A 168 -16.09 2.29 -1.47
N ILE A 169 -16.81 3.32 -1.05
CA ILE A 169 -16.53 4.04 0.19
C ILE A 169 -16.62 3.09 1.39
N THR A 170 -17.68 2.29 1.45
CA THR A 170 -17.94 1.41 2.59
C THR A 170 -16.83 0.37 2.75
N TRP A 171 -16.48 -0.37 1.69
CA TRP A 171 -15.42 -1.38 1.81
C TRP A 171 -14.05 -0.76 2.06
N ALA A 172 -13.75 0.39 1.46
CA ALA A 172 -12.48 1.07 1.69
C ALA A 172 -12.33 1.50 3.16
N ARG A 173 -13.42 1.93 3.82
CA ARG A 173 -13.44 2.24 5.26
C ARG A 173 -13.26 1.01 6.13
N LEU A 174 -13.92 -0.09 5.82
CA LEU A 174 -13.73 -1.35 6.54
C LEU A 174 -12.28 -1.82 6.46
N PHE A 175 -11.69 -1.74 5.28
CA PHE A 175 -10.28 -2.06 5.07
C PHE A 175 -9.36 -1.12 5.87
N ASP A 176 -9.60 0.20 5.82
CA ASP A 176 -8.82 1.20 6.54
C ASP A 176 -8.85 0.98 8.06
N GLN A 177 -10.03 0.73 8.63
CA GLN A 177 -10.19 0.43 10.07
C GLN A 177 -9.33 -0.77 10.49
N ARG A 178 -9.31 -1.83 9.68
CA ARG A 178 -8.48 -3.01 9.93
C ARG A 178 -6.99 -2.68 9.88
N ILE A 179 -6.55 -1.97 8.84
CA ILE A 179 -5.14 -1.60 8.66
C ILE A 179 -4.67 -0.70 9.81
N GLN A 180 -5.49 0.28 10.24
CA GLN A 180 -5.16 1.13 11.37
C GLN A 180 -5.03 0.33 12.67
N ALA A 181 -5.99 -0.55 12.96
CA ALA A 181 -5.97 -1.39 14.16
C ALA A 181 -4.72 -2.29 14.20
N GLU A 182 -4.38 -2.92 13.09
CA GLU A 182 -3.17 -3.75 12.99
C GLU A 182 -1.89 -2.89 13.10
N ALA A 183 -1.81 -1.74 12.42
CA ALA A 183 -0.64 -0.87 12.51
C ALA A 183 -0.40 -0.42 13.97
N GLN A 184 -1.46 -0.05 14.69
CA GLN A 184 -1.38 0.29 16.11
C GLN A 184 -0.94 -0.90 16.97
N GLN A 185 -1.49 -2.08 16.71
CA GLN A 185 -1.12 -3.32 17.43
C GLN A 185 0.37 -3.63 17.31
N TYR A 186 0.96 -3.42 16.12
CA TYR A 186 2.37 -3.65 15.85
C TYR A 186 3.27 -2.45 16.15
N GLY A 187 2.71 -1.32 16.59
CA GLY A 187 3.45 -0.09 16.91
C GLY A 187 4.01 0.63 15.68
N TYR A 188 3.41 0.44 14.50
CA TYR A 188 3.82 1.13 13.29
C TYR A 188 3.19 2.52 13.19
N PRO A 189 3.91 3.52 12.65
CA PRO A 189 3.38 4.86 12.45
C PRO A 189 2.15 4.86 11.54
N VAL A 190 1.11 5.60 11.97
CA VAL A 190 -0.07 5.92 11.16
C VAL A 190 -0.10 7.43 10.97
N VAL A 191 -0.03 7.88 9.73
CA VAL A 191 -0.13 9.30 9.36
C VAL A 191 -1.48 9.57 8.73
N ARG A 192 -2.18 10.54 9.29
CA ARG A 192 -3.49 10.98 8.82
C ARG A 192 -3.31 12.05 7.75
N ILE A 193 -3.98 11.83 6.62
CA ILE A 193 -4.00 12.79 5.52
C ILE A 193 -5.23 13.69 5.69
N GLN A 194 -4.98 14.99 5.73
CA GLN A 194 -6.03 16.00 5.88
C GLN A 194 -6.57 16.43 4.52
N LYS A 195 -7.85 16.85 4.52
CA LYS A 195 -8.52 17.38 3.34
C LYS A 195 -7.78 18.59 2.77
N ASP A 196 -7.62 18.59 1.45
CA ASP A 196 -7.04 19.69 0.66
C ASP A 196 -5.63 20.16 1.10
N SER A 197 -4.94 19.41 1.97
CA SER A 197 -3.56 19.69 2.36
C SER A 197 -2.56 18.89 1.52
N GLU A 198 -1.45 19.52 1.19
CA GLU A 198 -0.27 18.80 0.73
C GLU A 198 0.18 17.82 1.83
N ILE A 199 0.75 16.70 1.43
CA ILE A 199 1.28 15.75 2.41
C ILE A 199 2.40 16.44 3.19
N ASP A 200 2.29 16.46 4.50
CA ASP A 200 3.32 17.05 5.39
C ASP A 200 4.57 16.16 5.40
N ILE A 201 5.44 16.37 4.43
CA ILE A 201 6.69 15.61 4.29
C ILE A 201 7.57 15.70 5.52
N PRO A 202 7.77 16.87 6.18
CA PRO A 202 8.45 16.94 7.48
C PRO A 202 7.89 15.97 8.52
N ASN A 203 6.58 15.94 8.71
CA ASN A 203 5.93 15.02 9.64
C ASN A 203 6.12 13.55 9.26
N VAL A 204 6.02 13.24 7.96
CA VAL A 204 6.28 11.88 7.45
C VAL A 204 7.72 11.45 7.73
N LEU A 205 8.71 12.29 7.42
CA LEU A 205 10.12 11.98 7.69
C LEU A 205 10.37 11.76 9.18
N SER A 206 9.81 12.63 10.03
CA SER A 206 9.89 12.48 11.49
C SER A 206 9.27 11.15 11.94
N SER A 207 8.10 10.78 11.40
CA SER A 207 7.42 9.51 11.71
C SER A 207 8.22 8.30 11.26
N LEU A 208 9.02 8.43 10.20
CA LEU A 208 9.95 7.42 9.73
C LEU A 208 11.29 7.44 10.48
N GLY A 209 11.50 8.38 11.43
CA GLY A 209 12.79 8.58 12.11
C GLY A 209 13.90 9.07 11.19
N LEU A 210 13.55 9.80 10.13
CA LEU A 210 14.46 10.39 9.16
C LEU A 210 14.69 11.88 9.46
N PRO A 211 15.86 12.43 9.12
CA PRO A 211 16.09 13.87 9.26
C PRO A 211 15.13 14.67 8.36
N VAL A 212 14.63 15.78 8.89
CA VAL A 212 13.71 16.71 8.21
C VAL A 212 14.48 17.69 7.33
#